data_8dff549b0d239e4458b013748afa44da
#
_entry.id   8dff549b0d239e4458b013748afa44da
#
_cell.length_a   1.000
_cell.length_b   1.000
_cell.length_c   1.000
_cell.angle_alpha   90.00
_cell.angle_beta   90.00
_cell.angle_gamma   90.00
#
_symmetry.space_group_name_H-M   'P 1'
#
loop_
_entity.id
_entity.type
_entity.pdbx_description
1 polymer ?
#
loop_
_entity_poly.entity_id
_entity_poly.type
_entity_poly.pdbx_seq_one_letter_code
_entity_poly.pdbx_strand_id
1 'polypeptide(L)'
;MPSVVTKSDLVHAAARAGNLSKTAAGEAVNAVFEAIVTSVAKGSRVTVVGFGTFLPRKRKARSGRSPMNGKEIRITAKTVPAFAAGQGFKDAVGDR
;
A
#
# COMPACT_ATOMS: atom_id res chain seq x y z
N MET A 1 8.71 -21.35 -7.20
CA MET A 1 7.36 -20.88 -7.07
C MET A 1 7.23 -19.76 -6.07
N PRO A 2 6.74 -18.63 -6.48
CA PRO A 2 6.55 -17.60 -5.50
C PRO A 2 5.42 -17.98 -4.54
N SER A 3 5.61 -17.65 -3.30
CA SER A 3 4.62 -17.88 -2.27
C SER A 3 4.10 -16.54 -1.77
N VAL A 4 2.97 -16.58 -1.11
CA VAL A 4 2.39 -15.37 -0.55
C VAL A 4 2.99 -15.12 0.82
N VAL A 5 3.55 -13.94 1.00
CA VAL A 5 4.04 -13.49 2.30
C VAL A 5 2.93 -12.67 2.92
N THR A 6 2.45 -13.08 4.08
CA THR A 6 1.33 -12.43 4.73
C THR A 6 1.79 -11.45 5.80
N LYS A 7 0.85 -10.70 6.35
CA LYS A 7 1.17 -9.81 7.46
C LYS A 7 1.74 -10.59 8.64
N SER A 8 1.27 -11.81 8.85
CA SER A 8 1.79 -12.65 9.92
C SER A 8 3.30 -12.90 9.74
N ASP A 9 3.72 -13.13 8.50
CA ASP A 9 5.14 -13.33 8.20
C ASP A 9 5.93 -12.07 8.50
N LEU A 10 5.36 -10.90 8.20
CA LEU A 10 6.01 -9.63 8.48
C LEU A 10 6.12 -9.40 9.99
N VAL A 11 5.10 -9.80 10.74
CA VAL A 11 5.14 -9.71 12.20
C VAL A 11 6.25 -10.58 12.78
N HIS A 12 6.42 -11.78 12.24
CA HIS A 12 7.52 -12.65 12.66
C HIS A 12 8.88 -12.02 12.41
N ALA A 13 9.03 -11.40 11.24
CA ALA A 13 10.29 -10.74 10.91
C ALA A 13 10.56 -9.59 11.87
N ALA A 14 9.54 -8.81 12.19
CA ALA A 14 9.68 -7.69 13.12
C ALA A 14 10.02 -8.18 14.53
N ALA A 15 9.38 -9.26 14.96
CA ALA A 15 9.63 -9.81 16.28
C ALA A 15 11.08 -10.26 16.41
N ARG A 16 11.59 -10.91 15.37
CA ARG A 16 12.97 -11.38 15.38
C ARG A 16 13.96 -10.22 15.35
N ALA A 17 13.74 -9.27 14.44
CA ALA A 17 14.66 -8.16 14.26
C ALA A 17 14.71 -7.26 15.49
N GLY A 18 13.56 -7.03 16.11
CA GLY A 18 13.47 -6.14 17.27
C GLY A 18 13.58 -6.83 18.62
N ASN A 19 13.75 -8.15 18.59
CA ASN A 19 13.77 -8.93 19.83
C ASN A 19 12.52 -8.68 20.64
N LEU A 20 11.36 -8.75 19.95
CA LEU A 20 10.07 -8.46 20.55
C LEU A 20 9.25 -9.74 20.69
N SER A 21 8.30 -9.71 21.61
CA SER A 21 7.30 -10.77 21.65
C SER A 21 6.44 -10.66 20.39
N LYS A 22 5.75 -11.75 20.07
CA LYS A 22 4.87 -11.76 18.91
C LYS A 22 3.75 -10.74 19.05
N THR A 23 3.23 -10.59 20.26
CA THR A 23 2.18 -9.60 20.54
C THR A 23 2.68 -8.18 20.32
N ALA A 24 3.85 -7.85 20.88
CA ALA A 24 4.41 -6.52 20.71
C ALA A 24 4.73 -6.23 19.25
N ALA A 25 5.29 -7.21 18.54
CA ALA A 25 5.60 -7.04 17.12
C ALA A 25 4.33 -6.84 16.31
N GLY A 26 3.27 -7.59 16.62
CA GLY A 26 1.99 -7.43 15.93
C GLY A 26 1.41 -6.05 16.12
N GLU A 27 1.48 -5.53 17.33
CA GLU A 27 1.00 -4.18 17.60
C GLU A 27 1.81 -3.13 16.87
N ALA A 28 3.13 -3.31 16.82
CA ALA A 28 4.00 -2.37 16.14
C ALA A 28 3.74 -2.37 14.64
N VAL A 29 3.61 -3.54 14.03
CA VAL A 29 3.34 -3.65 12.59
C VAL A 29 1.99 -3.04 12.26
N ASN A 30 0.96 -3.33 13.05
CA ASN A 30 -0.36 -2.74 12.84
C ASN A 30 -0.32 -1.23 12.95
N ALA A 31 0.43 -0.69 13.91
CA ALA A 31 0.54 0.75 14.08
C ALA A 31 1.17 1.41 12.86
N VAL A 32 2.19 0.78 12.29
CA VAL A 32 2.85 1.31 11.10
C VAL A 32 1.89 1.35 9.92
N PHE A 33 1.20 0.26 9.65
CA PHE A 33 0.27 0.22 8.53
C PHE A 33 -0.90 1.18 8.73
N GLU A 34 -1.40 1.27 9.96
CA GLU A 34 -2.50 2.18 10.26
C GLU A 34 -2.07 3.63 10.05
N ALA A 35 -0.85 3.97 10.45
CA ALA A 35 -0.33 5.31 10.23
C ALA A 35 -0.25 5.64 8.74
N ILE A 36 0.19 4.67 7.93
CA ILE A 36 0.27 4.87 6.49
C ILE A 36 -1.12 5.09 5.91
N VAL A 37 -2.07 4.24 6.26
CA VAL A 37 -3.44 4.34 5.75
C VAL A 37 -4.06 5.67 6.13
N THR A 38 -3.93 6.05 7.39
CA THR A 38 -4.51 7.29 7.90
C THR A 38 -3.91 8.51 7.21
N SER A 39 -2.60 8.51 7.03
CA SER A 39 -1.91 9.65 6.41
C SER A 39 -2.31 9.81 4.95
N VAL A 40 -2.34 8.72 4.21
CA VAL A 40 -2.73 8.77 2.80
C VAL A 40 -4.20 9.15 2.67
N ALA A 41 -5.05 8.67 3.56
CA ALA A 41 -6.47 9.02 3.55
C ALA A 41 -6.68 10.52 3.76
N LYS A 42 -5.78 11.16 4.48
CA LYS A 42 -5.86 12.61 4.71
C LYS A 42 -5.23 13.41 3.58
N GLY A 43 -4.66 12.76 2.60
CA GLY A 43 -4.05 13.44 1.47
C GLY A 43 -2.54 13.60 1.57
N SER A 44 -1.93 13.02 2.56
CA SER A 44 -0.49 13.13 2.76
C SER A 44 0.27 12.03 2.05
N ARG A 45 1.54 12.29 1.77
CA ARG A 45 2.44 11.27 1.27
C ARG A 45 3.20 10.67 2.43
N VAL A 46 3.48 9.39 2.35
CA VAL A 46 4.31 8.71 3.33
C VAL A 46 5.53 8.18 2.61
N THR A 47 6.68 8.79 2.85
CA THR A 47 7.92 8.41 2.19
C THR A 47 8.79 7.63 3.17
N VAL A 48 9.19 6.44 2.73
CA VAL A 48 10.11 5.59 3.48
C VAL A 48 11.40 5.51 2.67
N VAL A 49 12.45 6.11 3.17
CA VAL A 49 13.71 6.20 2.45
C VAL A 49 14.22 4.82 2.09
N GLY A 50 14.56 4.63 0.81
CA GLY A 50 15.06 3.35 0.33
C GLY A 50 13.98 2.34 0.00
N PHE A 51 12.74 2.63 0.35
CA PHE A 51 11.65 1.71 0.11
C PHE A 51 10.66 2.25 -0.92
N GLY A 52 10.08 3.41 -0.66
CA GLY A 52 9.14 4.02 -1.60
C GLY A 52 8.25 5.02 -0.94
N THR A 53 7.27 5.47 -1.69
CA THR A 53 6.33 6.48 -1.22
C THR A 53 4.91 5.99 -1.43
N PHE A 54 4.10 6.08 -0.39
CA PHE A 54 2.66 5.86 -0.48
C PHE A 54 2.00 7.22 -0.66
N LEU A 55 1.08 7.33 -1.60
CA LEU A 55 0.48 8.62 -1.91
C LEU A 55 -0.95 8.43 -2.40
N PRO A 56 -1.78 9.46 -2.21
CA PRO A 56 -3.10 9.45 -2.81
C PRO A 56 -2.99 9.85 -4.28
N ARG A 57 -3.76 9.20 -5.13
CA ARG A 57 -3.79 9.51 -6.55
C ARG A 57 -5.23 9.72 -6.97
N LYS A 58 -5.48 10.85 -7.63
CA LYS A 58 -6.81 11.14 -8.11
C LYS A 58 -7.03 10.49 -9.46
N ARG A 59 -8.17 9.87 -9.60
CA ARG A 59 -8.62 9.35 -10.89
C ARG A 59 -9.66 10.30 -11.44
N LYS A 60 -9.54 10.62 -12.72
CA LYS A 60 -10.46 11.54 -13.37
C LYS A 60 -11.83 10.91 -13.52
N ALA A 61 -12.87 11.75 -13.51
CA ALA A 61 -14.21 11.30 -13.86
C ALA A 61 -14.24 10.86 -15.30
N ARG A 62 -15.03 9.87 -15.61
CA ARG A 62 -15.18 9.38 -16.97
C ARG A 62 -16.54 8.76 -17.18
N SER A 63 -16.92 8.60 -18.43
CA SER A 63 -18.16 7.95 -18.79
C SER A 63 -17.89 6.51 -19.22
N GLY A 64 -18.84 5.65 -18.98
CA GLY A 64 -18.77 4.29 -19.44
C GLY A 64 -20.16 3.80 -19.76
N ARG A 65 -20.25 2.56 -20.18
CA ARG A 65 -21.57 1.95 -20.48
C ARG A 65 -21.84 0.84 -19.51
N SER A 66 -23.08 0.78 -19.09
CA SER A 66 -23.51 -0.32 -18.25
C SER A 66 -23.56 -1.60 -19.10
N PRO A 67 -22.90 -2.67 -18.68
CA PRO A 67 -22.95 -3.92 -19.45
C PRO A 67 -24.31 -4.57 -19.45
N MET A 68 -25.18 -4.17 -18.52
CA MET A 68 -26.49 -4.81 -18.42
C MET A 68 -27.52 -4.21 -19.34
N ASN A 69 -27.55 -2.89 -19.47
CA ASN A 69 -28.59 -2.25 -20.27
C ASN A 69 -28.03 -1.29 -21.32
N GLY A 70 -26.74 -1.23 -21.46
CA GLY A 70 -26.11 -0.40 -22.48
C GLY A 70 -26.20 1.08 -22.24
N LYS A 71 -26.76 1.48 -21.13
CA LYS A 71 -26.86 2.91 -20.83
C LYS A 71 -25.50 3.45 -20.40
N GLU A 72 -25.29 4.71 -20.79
CA GLU A 72 -24.08 5.40 -20.38
C GLU A 72 -24.12 5.70 -18.89
N ILE A 73 -23.06 5.38 -18.19
CA ILE A 73 -22.95 5.72 -16.78
C ILE A 73 -21.73 6.59 -16.58
N ARG A 74 -21.83 7.46 -15.59
CA ARG A 74 -20.75 8.38 -15.28
C ARG A 74 -19.98 7.86 -14.06
N ILE A 75 -18.68 7.65 -14.23
CA ILE A 75 -17.81 7.25 -13.15
C ILE A 75 -17.19 8.51 -12.57
N THR A 76 -17.56 8.82 -11.33
CA THR A 76 -17.09 10.04 -10.69
C THR A 76 -15.60 9.95 -10.36
N ALA A 77 -14.98 11.12 -10.23
CA ALA A 77 -13.59 11.18 -9.80
C ALA A 77 -13.47 10.63 -8.38
N LYS A 78 -12.39 9.94 -8.11
CA LYS A 78 -12.13 9.45 -6.76
C LYS A 78 -10.64 9.40 -6.51
N THR A 79 -10.28 9.35 -5.24
CA THR A 79 -8.90 9.27 -4.81
C THR A 79 -8.62 7.83 -4.40
N VAL A 80 -7.53 7.28 -4.89
CA VAL A 80 -7.13 5.91 -4.57
C VAL A 80 -5.71 5.91 -4.03
N PRO A 81 -5.35 4.93 -3.21
CA PRO A 81 -3.96 4.83 -2.76
C PRO A 81 -3.06 4.33 -3.89
N ALA A 82 -1.84 4.80 -3.89
CA ALA A 82 -0.84 4.38 -4.87
C ALA A 82 0.50 4.25 -4.16
N PHE A 83 1.39 3.49 -4.77
CA PHE A 83 2.72 3.28 -4.22
C PHE A 83 3.74 3.44 -5.34
N ALA A 84 4.74 4.29 -5.10
CA ALA A 84 5.85 4.48 -6.03
C ALA A 84 7.09 3.90 -5.37
N ALA A 85 7.63 2.84 -5.96
CA ALA A 85 8.79 2.16 -5.40
C ALA A 85 10.03 3.05 -5.43
N GLY A 86 10.82 3.00 -4.37
CA GLY A 86 12.08 3.70 -4.33
C GLY A 86 13.14 2.96 -5.11
N GLN A 87 14.27 3.62 -5.33
CA GLN A 87 15.31 3.04 -6.15
C GLN A 87 15.86 1.74 -5.56
N GLY A 88 16.07 1.71 -4.25
CA GLY A 88 16.58 0.50 -3.61
C GLY A 88 15.64 -0.68 -3.76
N PHE A 89 14.33 -0.41 -3.66
CA PHE A 89 13.33 -1.45 -3.83
C PHE A 89 13.33 -1.94 -5.27
N LYS A 90 13.37 -1.01 -6.23
CA LYS A 90 13.41 -1.38 -7.65
C LYS A 90 14.64 -2.24 -7.97
N ASP A 91 15.78 -1.86 -7.42
CA ASP A 91 17.02 -2.59 -7.67
C ASP A 91 16.93 -4.01 -7.11
N ALA A 92 16.35 -4.15 -5.94
CA ALA A 92 16.22 -5.46 -5.30
C ALA A 92 15.32 -6.39 -6.12
N VAL A 93 14.28 -5.86 -6.72
CA VAL A 93 13.31 -6.65 -7.47
C VAL A 93 13.75 -6.86 -8.92
N GLY A 94 14.21 -5.78 -9.55
CA GLY A 94 14.52 -5.79 -10.97
C GLY A 94 15.84 -6.44 -11.29
N ASP A 95 16.77 -6.35 -10.35
CA ASP A 95 17.90 -7.04 -10.46
C ASP A 95 18.73 -6.82 -11.50
N ARG A 96 18.97 -5.99 -11.66
CA ARG A 96 19.94 -5.96 -12.31
C ARG A 96 20.09 -5.99 -13.37
#